data_a3d8d3df8a431816d3a07e2d89a2471b
#
_entry.id   a3d8d3df8a431816d3a07e2d89a2471b
#
_cell.length_a   1.000
_cell.length_b   1.000
_cell.length_c   1.000
_cell.angle_alpha   90.00
_cell.angle_beta   90.00
_cell.angle_gamma   90.00
#
_symmetry.space_group_name_H-M   'P 1'
#
loop_
_entity.id
_entity.type
_entity.pdbx_description
1 polymer ?
#
loop_
_entity_poly.entity_id
_entity_poly.type
_entity_poly.pdbx_seq_one_letter_code
_entity_poly.pdbx_strand_id
1 'polypeptide(L)' 'MIAILFYDFEVFAYDWLVVIIDMVEKKTHVIINDKAELEAFYEAHKTRIWVGFNSRHYD' A
#
# COMPACT_ATOMS: atom_id res chain seq x y z
N MET A 1 20.13 -6.43 -3.43
CA MET A 1 18.95 -6.71 -2.58
C MET A 1 17.70 -6.18 -3.26
N ILE A 2 16.63 -6.95 -3.21
CA ILE A 2 15.38 -6.54 -3.81
C ILE A 2 14.55 -5.87 -2.72
N ALA A 3 14.14 -4.64 -2.99
CA ALA A 3 13.39 -3.86 -2.02
C ALA A 3 11.90 -3.94 -2.35
N ILE A 4 11.23 -4.93 -1.81
CA ILE A 4 9.84 -5.21 -2.12
C ILE A 4 8.92 -4.53 -1.12
N LEU A 5 7.86 -3.92 -1.65
CA LEU A 5 6.76 -3.42 -0.84
C LEU A 5 5.54 -4.25 -1.16
N PHE A 6 4.93 -4.83 -0.15
CA PHE A 6 3.66 -5.51 -0.32
C PHE A 6 2.53 -4.54 0.00
N TYR A 7 1.47 -4.57 -0.77
CA TYR A 7 0.34 -3.68 -0.50
C TYR A 7 -0.98 -4.41 -0.68
N ASP A 8 -1.98 -3.93 0.03
CA ASP A 8 -3.30 -4.51 -0.02
C ASP A 8 -4.31 -3.37 0.10
N PHE A 9 -5.14 -3.22 -0.95
CA PHE A 9 -6.19 -2.21 -0.94
C PHE A 9 -7.48 -2.83 -0.44
N GLU A 10 -8.22 -2.08 0.38
CA GLU A 10 -9.57 -2.44 0.77
C GLU A 10 -10.48 -1.26 0.45
N VAL A 11 -11.51 -1.52 -0.30
CA VAL A 11 -12.42 -0.48 -0.77
C VAL A 11 -13.80 -0.75 -0.22
N PHE A 12 -14.38 0.25 0.42
CA PHE A 12 -15.71 0.17 0.97
C PHE A 12 -16.62 1.13 0.18
N ALA A 13 -17.87 1.24 0.60
CA ALA A 13 -18.81 2.07 -0.15
C ALA A 13 -18.36 3.52 -0.25
N TYR A 14 -17.79 4.05 0.82
CA TYR A 14 -17.40 5.46 0.86
C TYR A 14 -15.98 5.66 1.32
N ASP A 15 -15.26 4.58 1.58
CA ASP A 15 -13.92 4.67 2.14
C ASP A 15 -12.99 3.71 1.44
N TRP A 16 -11.72 3.98 1.54
CA TRP A 16 -10.72 3.02 1.10
C TRP A 16 -9.51 3.12 2.00
N LEU A 17 -8.75 2.04 2.07
CA LEU A 17 -7.47 2.09 2.75
C LEU A 17 -6.49 1.20 2.01
N VAL A 18 -5.22 1.47 2.23
CA VAL A 18 -4.18 0.60 1.73
C VAL A 18 -3.20 0.34 2.86
N VAL A 19 -2.83 -0.92 2.99
CA VAL A 19 -1.81 -1.34 3.92
C VAL A 19 -0.56 -1.63 3.11
N ILE A 20 0.55 -1.02 3.46
CA ILE A 20 1.80 -1.20 2.75
C ILE A 20 2.83 -1.72 3.72
N ILE A 21 3.41 -2.86 3.40
CA ILE A 21 4.41 -3.48 4.25
C ILE A 21 5.76 -3.35 3.58
N ASP A 22 6.67 -2.65 4.25
CA ASP A 22 8.02 -2.44 3.77
C ASP A 22 8.90 -3.54 4.33
N MET A 23 9.32 -4.45 3.46
CA MET A 23 10.10 -5.61 3.90
C MET A 23 11.53 -5.25 4.24
N VAL A 24 12.03 -4.14 3.74
CA VAL A 24 13.39 -3.72 4.03
C VAL A 24 13.47 -3.13 5.42
N GLU A 25 12.58 -2.21 5.74
CA GLU A 25 12.59 -1.55 7.04
C GLU A 25 11.70 -2.25 8.05
N LYS A 26 10.94 -3.22 7.59
CA LYS A 26 10.04 -4.00 8.45
C LYS A 26 9.02 -3.10 9.13
N LYS A 27 8.44 -2.21 8.34
CA LYS A 27 7.44 -1.27 8.81
C LYS A 27 6.16 -1.48 8.05
N THR A 28 5.05 -1.17 8.71
CA THR A 28 3.74 -1.22 8.11
C THR A 28 3.18 0.18 8.08
N HIS A 29 2.71 0.59 6.91
CA HIS A 29 2.09 1.90 6.71
C HIS A 29 0.63 1.69 6.35
N VAL A 30 -0.25 2.50 6.90
CA VAL A 30 -1.67 2.44 6.57
C VAL A 30 -2.09 3.83 6.15
N ILE A 31 -2.68 3.90 4.95
CA ILE A 31 -3.18 5.16 4.41
C ILE A 31 -4.67 5.00 4.17
N ILE A 32 -5.45 5.90 4.73
CA ILE A 32 -6.90 5.82 4.69
C ILE A 32 -7.45 7.09 4.06
N ASN A 33 -8.16 6.95 2.95
CA ASN A 33 -8.87 8.06 2.30
C ASN A 33 -7.99 9.27 2.01
N ASP A 34 -6.70 9.06 1.83
CA ASP A 34 -5.79 10.17 1.62
C ASP A 34 -5.00 9.94 0.35
N LYS A 35 -5.59 10.40 -0.75
CA LYS A 35 -4.97 10.19 -2.05
C LYS A 35 -3.64 10.91 -2.15
N ALA A 36 -3.56 12.10 -1.57
CA ALA A 36 -2.32 12.88 -1.66
C ALA A 36 -1.19 12.16 -0.92
N GLU A 37 -1.50 11.59 0.23
CA GLU A 37 -0.49 10.85 0.98
C GLU A 37 -0.06 9.60 0.19
N LEU A 38 -1.01 8.92 -0.42
CA LEU A 38 -0.68 7.75 -1.20
C LEU A 38 0.21 8.10 -2.37
N GLU A 39 -0.12 9.17 -3.07
CA GLU A 39 0.69 9.59 -4.21
C GLU A 39 2.09 9.99 -3.77
N ALA A 40 2.21 10.67 -2.65
CA ALA A 40 3.53 11.04 -2.14
C ALA A 40 4.32 9.81 -1.76
N PHE A 41 3.68 8.86 -1.12
CA PHE A 41 4.35 7.62 -0.75
C PHE A 41 4.83 6.87 -2.00
N TYR A 42 3.96 6.78 -3.00
CA TYR A 42 4.32 6.09 -4.21
C TYR A 42 5.49 6.78 -4.91
N GLU A 43 5.46 8.10 -5.02
CA GLU A 43 6.55 8.82 -5.66
C GLU A 43 7.87 8.59 -4.95
N ALA A 44 7.83 8.54 -3.63
CA ALA A 44 9.05 8.34 -2.86
C ALA A 44 9.60 6.92 -3.00
N HIS A 45 8.75 5.97 -3.42
CA HIS A 45 9.13 4.56 -3.46
C HIS A 45 8.91 3.93 -4.83
N LYS A 46 8.77 4.74 -5.87
CA LYS A 46 8.37 4.15 -7.16
C LYS A 46 9.45 3.32 -7.82
N THR A 47 10.68 3.43 -7.35
CA THR A 47 11.76 2.57 -7.86
C THR A 47 11.78 1.21 -7.16
N ARG A 48 10.95 1.03 -6.15
CA ARG A 48 10.85 -0.24 -5.44
C ARG A 48 9.90 -1.16 -6.20
N ILE A 49 9.93 -2.43 -5.86
CA ILE A 49 9.03 -3.40 -6.47
C ILE A 49 7.78 -3.50 -5.62
N TRP A 50 6.63 -3.26 -6.22
CA TRP A 50 5.35 -3.28 -5.53
C TRP A 50 4.63 -4.57 -5.87
N VAL A 51 4.25 -5.32 -4.86
CA VAL A 51 3.55 -6.59 -5.04
C VAL A 51 2.22 -6.50 -4.30
N GLY A 52 1.13 -6.67 -5.03
CA GLY A 52 -0.20 -6.58 -4.43
C GLY A 52 -0.62 -7.90 -3.82
N PHE A 53 -1.17 -7.82 -2.60
CA PHE A 53 -1.86 -8.94 -2.04
C PHE A 53 -3.24 -8.93 -2.62
N ASN A 54 -3.77 -10.06 -2.89
CA ASN A 54 -5.11 -10.09 -3.38
C ASN A 54 -5.98 -10.62 -2.31
N SER A 55 -6.22 -9.83 -1.36
CA SER A 55 -7.12 -10.30 -0.38
C SER A 55 -8.49 -10.16 -0.89
N ARG A 56 -9.24 -10.60 -0.88
CA ARG A 56 -10.43 -10.53 -1.40
C ARG A 56 -11.33 -9.77 -0.95
N HIS A 57 -12.15 -9.60 -1.02
CA HIS A 57 -12.95 -8.77 -0.59
C HIS A 57 -14.16 -9.19 -0.48
N TYR A 58 -14.85 -8.86 -0.30
CA TYR A 58 -15.91 -9.10 -0.20
C TYR A 58 -16.83 -8.40 -0.29
N ASP A 59 -17.51 -8.48 -0.33
CA ASP A 59 -18.52 -7.80 -0.44
C ASP A 59 -19.13 -7.47 0.44
#